data_47d86c08baa4beab89b964da5bbcfaea
#
_entry.id   47d86c08baa4beab89b964da5bbcfaea
#
_cell.length_a   1.000
_cell.length_b   1.000
_cell.length_c   1.000
_cell.angle_alpha   90.00
_cell.angle_beta   90.00
_cell.angle_gamma   90.00
#
_symmetry.space_group_name_H-M   'P 1'
#
loop_
_entity.id
_entity.type
_entity.pdbx_description
1 polymer ?
#
loop_
_entity_poly.entity_id
_entity_poly.type
_entity_poly.pdbx_seq_one_letter_code
_entity_poly.pdbx_strand_id
1 'polypeptide(L)'
;MKLIRLLYFHRKEDKVLREGVLIYDHESGRMDIRFDLLDYYGGLHCGEPLEVKIGDVWVPTTIELGDFWYLKGVYIAKLNGLHVRIKD
;
A
#
# COMPACT_ATOMS: atom_id res chain seq x y z
N MET A 1 -26.58 -6.15 -22.34
CA MET A 1 -26.82 -6.69 -21.34
C MET A 1 -25.88 -7.64 -20.87
N LYS A 2 -25.55 -8.62 -21.48
CA LYS A 2 -24.63 -9.48 -21.04
C LYS A 2 -23.36 -8.88 -20.83
N LEU A 3 -22.97 -8.01 -21.68
CA LEU A 3 -21.75 -7.34 -21.55
C LEU A 3 -21.62 -6.67 -20.25
N ILE A 4 -22.65 -6.06 -19.81
CA ILE A 4 -22.63 -5.37 -18.55
C ILE A 4 -22.38 -6.33 -17.42
N ARG A 5 -22.94 -7.49 -17.52
CA ARG A 5 -22.75 -8.42 -16.51
C ARG A 5 -21.34 -8.89 -16.45
N LEU A 6 -20.72 -9.05 -17.57
CA LEU A 6 -19.35 -9.47 -17.57
C LEU A 6 -18.47 -8.44 -16.93
N LEU A 7 -18.72 -7.19 -17.22
CA LEU A 7 -17.94 -6.16 -16.64
C LEU A 7 -18.12 -6.16 -15.15
N TYR A 8 -19.31 -6.40 -14.72
CA TYR A 8 -19.59 -6.38 -13.33
C TYR A 8 -18.84 -7.49 -12.65
N PHE A 9 -18.72 -8.63 -13.24
CA PHE A 9 -18.00 -9.66 -12.67
C PHE A 9 -16.56 -9.30 -12.55
N HIS A 10 -15.95 -8.75 -13.53
CA HIS A 10 -14.59 -8.38 -13.49
C HIS A 10 -14.30 -7.42 -12.39
N ARG A 11 -15.22 -6.59 -12.11
CA ARG A 11 -15.02 -5.63 -11.11
C ARG A 11 -14.73 -6.21 -9.81
N LYS A 12 -15.25 -7.31 -9.50
CA LYS A 12 -15.03 -7.90 -8.24
C LYS A 12 -13.61 -8.32 -8.04
N GLU A 13 -12.97 -8.66 -9.10
CA GLU A 13 -11.64 -9.13 -8.98
C GLU A 13 -10.61 -8.11 -9.25
N ASP A 14 -11.00 -7.04 -9.88
CA ASP A 14 -10.07 -6.00 -10.20
C ASP A 14 -10.10 -4.96 -9.14
N LYS A 15 -9.22 -5.06 -8.19
CA LYS A 15 -9.15 -4.05 -7.17
C LYS A 15 -8.40 -2.88 -7.68
N VAL A 16 -8.84 -1.69 -7.27
CA VAL A 16 -8.22 -0.45 -7.68
C VAL A 16 -6.96 -0.23 -6.88
N LEU A 17 -5.92 0.23 -7.53
CA LEU A 17 -4.71 0.65 -6.83
C LEU A 17 -4.93 2.04 -6.29
N ARG A 18 -4.79 2.19 -5.00
CA ARG A 18 -4.94 3.48 -4.34
C ARG A 18 -3.58 4.00 -3.92
N GLU A 19 -3.34 5.25 -4.21
CA GLU A 19 -2.07 5.88 -3.88
C GLU A 19 -2.18 6.66 -2.59
N GLY A 20 -1.13 6.61 -1.80
CA GLY A 20 -1.07 7.33 -0.56
C GLY A 20 0.35 7.47 -0.09
N VAL A 21 0.51 7.77 1.18
CA VAL A 21 1.80 8.01 1.77
C VAL A 21 1.97 7.13 2.99
N LEU A 22 3.11 6.47 3.11
CA LEU A 22 3.40 5.66 4.29
C LEU A 22 3.58 6.55 5.50
N ILE A 23 2.98 6.14 6.60
CA ILE A 23 3.17 6.81 7.89
C ILE A 23 3.28 5.76 8.97
N TYR A 24 3.95 6.10 10.06
CA TYR A 24 4.02 5.24 11.22
C TYR A 24 2.93 5.68 12.20
N ASP A 25 2.12 4.72 12.63
CA ASP A 25 1.07 4.99 13.60
C ASP A 25 1.59 4.63 14.99
N HIS A 26 1.81 5.64 15.81
CA HIS A 26 2.39 5.46 17.13
C HIS A 26 1.46 4.72 18.10
N GLU A 27 0.18 4.74 17.84
CA GLU A 27 -0.76 4.07 18.73
C GLU A 27 -0.76 2.58 18.51
N SER A 28 -0.71 2.14 17.28
CA SER A 28 -0.76 0.72 16.98
C SER A 28 0.62 0.10 16.85
N GLY A 29 1.64 0.93 16.60
CA GLY A 29 2.97 0.42 16.32
C GLY A 29 3.10 -0.14 14.91
N ARG A 30 2.15 0.13 14.04
CA ARG A 30 2.16 -0.37 12.68
C ARG A 30 2.40 0.74 11.69
N MET A 31 2.87 0.37 10.53
CA MET A 31 2.87 1.28 9.40
C MET A 31 1.46 1.31 8.84
N ASP A 32 1.09 2.43 8.29
CA ASP A 32 -0.22 2.61 7.67
C ASP A 32 -0.04 3.41 6.39
N ILE A 33 -1.09 3.53 5.61
CA ILE A 33 -1.09 4.37 4.43
C ILE A 33 -2.17 5.42 4.61
N ARG A 34 -1.79 6.66 4.42
CA ARG A 34 -2.73 7.75 4.46
C ARG A 34 -3.06 8.15 3.03
N PHE A 35 -4.32 7.98 2.66
CA PHE A 35 -4.77 8.29 1.30
C PHE A 35 -5.24 9.73 1.18
N ASP A 36 -5.80 10.27 2.27
CA ASP A 36 -6.31 11.63 2.30
C ASP A 36 -6.30 12.06 3.76
N LEU A 37 -6.75 13.26 4.03
CA LEU A 37 -6.69 13.83 5.37
C LEU A 37 -7.20 12.90 6.45
N LEU A 38 -8.32 12.25 6.20
CA LEU A 38 -8.91 11.37 7.19
C LEU A 38 -9.18 9.98 6.63
N ASP A 39 -8.46 9.61 5.58
CA ASP A 39 -8.70 8.34 4.92
C ASP A 39 -7.43 7.50 4.97
N TYR A 40 -7.48 6.42 5.73
CA TYR A 40 -6.34 5.55 5.96
C TYR A 40 -6.64 4.12 5.53
N TYR A 41 -5.60 3.37 5.25
CA TYR A 41 -5.76 1.97 4.90
C TYR A 41 -6.23 1.16 6.10
N GLY A 42 -5.75 1.51 7.29
CA GLY A 42 -6.18 0.82 8.50
C GLY A 42 -5.14 -0.06 9.15
N GLY A 43 -3.89 0.14 8.81
CA GLY A 43 -2.80 -0.63 9.40
C GLY A 43 -2.31 -1.73 8.49
N LEU A 44 -1.03 -1.72 8.19
CA LEU A 44 -0.41 -2.74 7.36
C LEU A 44 0.05 -3.91 8.21
N HIS A 45 -0.02 -5.10 7.65
CA HIS A 45 0.43 -6.31 8.32
C HIS A 45 1.69 -6.83 7.65
N CYS A 46 2.54 -7.51 8.41
CA CYS A 46 3.76 -8.09 7.86
C CYS A 46 3.45 -8.96 6.67
N GLY A 47 4.20 -8.80 5.61
CA GLY A 47 4.05 -9.59 4.40
C GLY A 47 3.03 -9.04 3.43
N GLU A 48 2.40 -7.93 3.77
CA GLU A 48 1.39 -7.36 2.89
C GLU A 48 2.04 -6.74 1.67
N PRO A 49 1.58 -7.05 0.46
CA PRO A 49 2.21 -6.51 -0.76
C PRO A 49 1.72 -5.10 -1.07
N LEU A 50 2.61 -4.30 -1.56
CA LEU A 50 2.30 -2.95 -2.03
C LEU A 50 3.39 -2.53 -3.00
N GLU A 51 3.23 -1.36 -3.59
CA GLU A 51 4.25 -0.82 -4.46
C GLU A 51 4.71 0.52 -3.94
N VAL A 52 5.99 0.78 -4.02
CA VAL A 52 6.57 2.05 -3.57
C VAL A 52 7.13 2.76 -4.79
N LYS A 53 6.99 4.07 -4.83
CA LYS A 53 7.49 4.86 -5.93
C LYS A 53 8.92 5.27 -5.65
N ILE A 54 9.82 4.83 -6.50
CA ILE A 54 11.23 5.17 -6.40
C ILE A 54 11.57 5.93 -7.67
N GLY A 55 11.82 7.22 -7.54
CA GLY A 55 11.97 8.08 -8.72
C GLY A 55 10.64 8.06 -9.45
N ASP A 56 10.65 7.64 -10.70
CA ASP A 56 9.44 7.57 -11.50
C ASP A 56 8.93 6.15 -11.68
N VAL A 57 9.45 5.22 -10.91
CA VAL A 57 9.14 3.81 -11.08
C VAL A 57 8.40 3.25 -9.88
N TRP A 58 7.36 2.49 -10.12
CA TRP A 58 6.65 1.78 -9.06
C TRP A 58 7.33 0.42 -8.88
N VAL A 59 7.82 0.17 -7.67
CA VAL A 59 8.55 -1.03 -7.34
C VAL A 59 7.71 -1.90 -6.42
N PRO A 60 7.41 -3.14 -6.81
CA PRO A 60 6.65 -4.04 -5.95
C PRO A 60 7.49 -4.48 -4.76
N THR A 61 6.87 -4.56 -3.61
CA THR A 61 7.55 -4.97 -2.40
C THR A 61 6.52 -5.52 -1.41
N THR A 62 6.99 -5.93 -0.25
CA THR A 62 6.11 -6.26 0.87
C THR A 62 6.62 -5.52 2.08
N ILE A 63 5.71 -5.16 2.98
CA ILE A 63 6.09 -4.52 4.23
C ILE A 63 6.43 -5.59 5.25
N GLU A 64 7.55 -5.45 5.94
CA GLU A 64 8.03 -6.45 6.88
C GLU A 64 8.46 -5.80 8.19
N LEU A 65 8.49 -6.58 9.23
CA LEU A 65 8.94 -6.11 10.52
C LEU A 65 10.12 -6.96 10.99
N GLY A 66 11.27 -6.32 11.14
CA GLY A 66 12.43 -6.92 11.77
C GLY A 66 12.66 -6.14 13.05
N ASP A 67 13.86 -5.61 13.23
CA ASP A 67 14.11 -4.68 14.32
C ASP A 67 13.31 -3.41 14.09
N PHE A 68 13.12 -3.07 12.82
CA PHE A 68 12.32 -1.92 12.42
C PHE A 68 11.48 -2.34 11.24
N TRP A 69 10.45 -1.56 10.94
CA TRP A 69 9.65 -1.79 9.74
C TRP A 69 10.50 -1.48 8.51
N TYR A 70 10.38 -2.30 7.47
CA TYR A 70 11.12 -2.08 6.23
C TYR A 70 10.35 -2.62 5.04
N LEU A 71 10.77 -2.21 3.85
CA LEU A 71 10.20 -2.70 2.59
C LEU A 71 11.20 -3.69 2.00
N LYS A 72 10.75 -4.89 1.75
CA LYS A 72 11.62 -5.96 1.29
C LYS A 72 12.26 -5.61 -0.04
N GLY A 73 13.58 -5.71 -0.10
CA GLY A 73 14.32 -5.41 -1.31
C GLY A 73 14.50 -3.94 -1.62
N VAL A 74 13.99 -3.06 -0.76
CA VAL A 74 14.11 -1.62 -0.97
C VAL A 74 14.91 -1.05 0.18
N TYR A 75 16.06 -0.48 -0.13
CA TYR A 75 16.97 -0.03 0.91
C TYR A 75 16.83 1.47 1.14
N ILE A 76 15.78 1.85 1.84
CA ILE A 76 15.50 3.22 2.19
C ILE A 76 15.36 3.29 3.70
N ALA A 77 16.12 4.16 4.33
CA ALA A 77 16.14 4.23 5.78
C ALA A 77 14.88 4.81 6.38
N LYS A 78 14.25 5.74 5.68
CA LYS A 78 13.10 6.43 6.25
C LYS A 78 11.85 6.11 5.45
N LEU A 79 10.92 5.42 6.07
CA LEU A 79 9.70 5.01 5.39
C LEU A 79 8.63 6.08 5.38
N ASN A 80 8.56 6.89 6.46
CA ASN A 80 7.53 7.92 6.54
C ASN A 80 7.66 8.88 5.37
N GLY A 81 6.55 9.10 4.68
CA GLY A 81 6.53 10.02 3.56
C GLY A 81 6.75 9.38 2.21
N LEU A 82 7.04 8.08 2.15
CA LEU A 82 7.20 7.43 0.86
C LEU A 82 5.86 7.30 0.17
N HIS A 83 5.85 7.57 -1.12
CA HIS A 83 4.63 7.38 -1.92
C HIS A 83 4.48 5.91 -2.21
N VAL A 84 3.30 5.39 -1.95
CA VAL A 84 3.01 3.98 -2.18
C VAL A 84 1.64 3.84 -2.82
N ARG A 85 1.37 2.66 -3.32
CA ARG A 85 0.03 2.32 -3.76
C ARG A 85 -0.25 0.87 -3.44
N ILE A 86 -1.51 0.58 -3.18
CA ILE A 86 -1.92 -0.74 -2.74
C ILE A 86 -3.27 -1.08 -3.34
N LYS A 87 -3.51 -2.36 -3.54
CA LYS A 87 -4.81 -2.79 -3.99
C LYS A 87 -5.75 -2.76 -2.80
N ASP A 88 -6.84 -2.07 -2.98
CA ASP A 88 -7.76 -1.86 -1.86
C ASP A 88 -9.21 -2.10 -2.27
#